data_8ae56383941bbd23603b3cad51ccf4f7
#
_entry.id   8ae56383941bbd23603b3cad51ccf4f7
#
_cell.length_a   1.000
_cell.length_b   1.000
_cell.length_c   1.000
_cell.angle_alpha   90.00
_cell.angle_beta   90.00
_cell.angle_gamma   90.00
#
_symmetry.space_group_name_H-M   'P 1'
#
loop_
_entity.id
_entity.type
_entity.pdbx_description
1 polymer ?
#
loop_
_entity_poly.entity_id
_entity_poly.type
_entity_poly.pdbx_seq_one_letter_code
_entity_poly.pdbx_strand_id
1 'polypeptide(L)'
;MLLWFESNGSHRHRRVTPPESSLEDVRTSLRASIRRLRRGVSPAERARAARSIARIADHELHLRRGSRVALYAPTPEELDTTELIALALRRGCRVYLPRIHGHRLARAMYFAECGERQRFNRFGIPEPHGAQALSARSLDIVFVPLVGFDRHGVRLGMGGGYYDRALAFRRTRTVWRVPLLVGLGYALQEVERITPAAHDVPLDLVISERGVIHCTRS
;
A
#
# COMPACT_ATOMS: atom_id res chain seq x y z
N MET A 1 17.69 -46.31 -49.70
CA MET A 1 16.91 -46.54 -48.49
C MET A 1 17.62 -45.80 -47.34
N LEU A 2 17.29 -44.53 -47.15
CA LEU A 2 17.93 -43.63 -46.21
C LEU A 2 16.83 -43.02 -45.32
N LEU A 3 16.88 -43.35 -44.01
CA LEU A 3 15.96 -42.90 -42.98
C LEU A 3 16.39 -41.48 -42.53
N TRP A 4 15.51 -40.53 -42.66
CA TRP A 4 15.61 -39.20 -42.05
C TRP A 4 15.12 -39.25 -40.62
N PHE A 5 15.98 -38.86 -39.68
CA PHE A 5 15.61 -38.59 -38.31
C PHE A 5 15.37 -37.08 -38.13
N GLU A 6 14.13 -36.67 -37.95
CA GLU A 6 13.78 -35.32 -37.56
C GLU A 6 13.93 -35.18 -36.03
N SER A 7 14.91 -34.38 -35.64
CA SER A 7 15.07 -33.99 -34.23
C SER A 7 14.19 -32.77 -33.94
N ASN A 8 13.09 -33.00 -33.25
CA ASN A 8 12.18 -31.96 -32.77
C ASN A 8 12.80 -31.27 -31.55
N GLY A 9 13.52 -30.18 -31.76
CA GLY A 9 14.06 -29.32 -30.72
C GLY A 9 13.01 -28.36 -30.18
N SER A 10 12.34 -28.72 -29.10
CA SER A 10 11.46 -27.82 -28.34
C SER A 10 12.28 -26.73 -27.66
N HIS A 11 12.42 -25.57 -28.27
CA HIS A 11 12.94 -24.39 -27.61
C HIS A 11 11.95 -23.92 -26.52
N ARG A 12 12.12 -24.37 -25.29
CA ARG A 12 11.52 -23.74 -24.12
C ARG A 12 12.14 -22.35 -23.98
N HIS A 13 11.40 -21.31 -24.30
CA HIS A 13 11.75 -19.95 -23.94
C HIS A 13 11.83 -19.85 -22.42
N ARG A 14 13.05 -19.96 -21.89
CA ARG A 14 13.35 -19.55 -20.51
C ARG A 14 13.02 -18.06 -20.41
N ARG A 15 11.98 -17.68 -19.67
CA ARG A 15 11.81 -16.29 -19.23
C ARG A 15 13.05 -15.94 -18.39
N VAL A 16 13.94 -15.16 -18.95
CA VAL A 16 15.07 -14.58 -18.22
C VAL A 16 14.47 -13.52 -17.30
N THR A 17 14.30 -13.86 -16.04
CA THR A 17 14.03 -12.84 -15.00
C THR A 17 15.27 -11.98 -14.87
N PRO A 18 15.19 -10.64 -15.00
CA PRO A 18 16.34 -9.78 -14.79
C PRO A 18 16.91 -9.97 -13.37
N PRO A 19 18.22 -9.84 -13.17
CA PRO A 19 18.84 -9.97 -11.86
C PRO A 19 18.20 -8.98 -10.87
N GLU A 20 18.03 -9.40 -9.62
CA GLU A 20 17.33 -8.60 -8.57
C GLU A 20 17.92 -7.19 -8.39
N SER A 21 19.22 -7.01 -8.60
CA SER A 21 19.89 -5.72 -8.61
C SER A 21 19.33 -4.76 -9.66
N SER A 22 19.05 -5.24 -10.88
CA SER A 22 18.49 -4.41 -11.95
C SER A 22 17.02 -4.03 -11.70
N LEU A 23 16.25 -4.89 -11.03
CA LEU A 23 14.87 -4.63 -10.67
C LEU A 23 14.76 -3.52 -9.61
N GLU A 24 15.61 -3.55 -8.58
CA GLU A 24 15.60 -2.53 -7.54
C GLU A 24 16.10 -1.17 -8.06
N ASP A 25 17.03 -1.15 -8.99
CA ASP A 25 17.49 0.09 -9.65
C ASP A 25 16.37 0.75 -10.44
N VAL A 26 15.60 -0.03 -11.21
CA VAL A 26 14.40 0.44 -11.95
C VAL A 26 13.36 0.99 -10.97
N ARG A 27 13.07 0.26 -9.89
CA ARG A 27 12.11 0.69 -8.87
C ARG A 27 12.57 1.96 -8.16
N THR A 28 13.86 2.09 -7.91
CA THR A 28 14.45 3.29 -7.28
C THR A 28 14.36 4.51 -8.18
N SER A 29 14.68 4.37 -9.46
CA SER A 29 14.52 5.43 -10.45
C SER A 29 13.06 5.87 -10.58
N LEU A 30 12.13 4.91 -10.64
CA LEU A 30 10.70 5.18 -10.72
C LEU A 30 10.19 5.91 -9.45
N ARG A 31 10.62 5.50 -8.25
CA ARG A 31 10.31 6.23 -6.99
C ARG A 31 10.79 7.68 -7.07
N ALA A 32 12.00 7.92 -7.54
CA ALA A 32 12.56 9.27 -7.64
C ALA A 32 11.73 10.15 -8.60
N SER A 33 11.34 9.62 -9.75
CA SER A 33 10.53 10.33 -10.74
C SER A 33 9.15 10.69 -10.18
N ILE A 34 8.44 9.75 -9.58
CA ILE A 34 7.10 9.98 -9.01
C ILE A 34 7.17 10.97 -7.84
N ARG A 35 8.18 10.85 -6.96
CA ARG A 35 8.37 11.80 -5.85
C ARG A 35 8.60 13.23 -6.37
N ARG A 36 9.29 13.40 -7.48
CA ARG A 36 9.48 14.70 -8.13
C ARG A 36 8.14 15.28 -8.60
N LEU A 37 7.30 14.49 -9.29
CA LEU A 37 5.97 14.90 -9.71
C LEU A 37 5.11 15.30 -8.52
N ARG A 38 5.10 14.50 -7.46
CA ARG A 38 4.33 14.74 -6.23
C ARG A 38 4.71 16.04 -5.51
N ARG A 39 6.01 16.42 -5.54
CA ARG A 39 6.47 17.70 -4.98
C ARG A 39 5.89 18.91 -5.71
N GLY A 40 5.54 18.75 -6.99
CA GLY A 40 4.91 19.80 -7.78
C GLY A 40 3.45 20.07 -7.44
N VAL A 41 2.80 19.21 -6.66
CA VAL A 41 1.40 19.40 -6.24
C VAL A 41 1.30 20.51 -5.20
N SER A 42 0.55 21.54 -5.50
CA SER A 42 0.37 22.69 -4.61
C SER A 42 -0.38 22.32 -3.32
N PRO A 43 -0.22 23.06 -2.22
CA PRO A 43 -0.97 22.83 -0.98
C PRO A 43 -2.48 22.80 -1.16
N ALA A 44 -3.02 23.67 -2.02
CA ALA A 44 -4.45 23.73 -2.32
C ALA A 44 -4.94 22.46 -3.04
N GLU A 45 -4.17 21.93 -4.00
CA GLU A 45 -4.47 20.69 -4.69
C GLU A 45 -4.40 19.49 -3.74
N ARG A 46 -3.37 19.43 -2.87
CA ARG A 46 -3.24 18.41 -1.83
C ARG A 46 -4.47 18.36 -0.93
N ALA A 47 -4.93 19.52 -0.44
CA ALA A 47 -6.10 19.60 0.41
C ALA A 47 -7.41 19.21 -0.32
N ARG A 48 -7.55 19.58 -1.60
CA ARG A 48 -8.70 19.14 -2.43
C ARG A 48 -8.70 17.64 -2.64
N ALA A 49 -7.55 17.08 -2.99
CA ALA A 49 -7.40 15.64 -3.21
C ALA A 49 -7.70 14.85 -1.92
N ALA A 50 -7.18 15.27 -0.77
CA ALA A 50 -7.44 14.63 0.53
C ALA A 50 -8.94 14.57 0.84
N ARG A 51 -9.66 15.69 0.68
CA ARG A 51 -11.11 15.75 0.87
C ARG A 51 -11.89 14.91 -0.13
N SER A 52 -11.48 14.90 -1.41
CA SER A 52 -12.11 14.07 -2.43
C SER A 52 -11.95 12.59 -2.13
N ILE A 53 -10.72 12.17 -1.82
CA ILE A 53 -10.39 10.79 -1.47
C ILE A 53 -11.15 10.33 -0.23
N ALA A 54 -11.26 11.18 0.81
CA ALA A 54 -12.01 10.83 2.01
C ALA A 54 -13.50 10.56 1.70
N ARG A 55 -14.13 11.39 0.85
CA ARG A 55 -15.53 11.20 0.42
C ARG A 55 -15.70 9.94 -0.43
N ILE A 56 -14.79 9.70 -1.37
CA ILE A 56 -14.81 8.51 -2.22
C ILE A 56 -14.67 7.25 -1.36
N ALA A 57 -13.71 7.25 -0.41
CA ALA A 57 -13.50 6.13 0.49
C ALA A 57 -14.73 5.82 1.37
N ASP A 58 -15.41 6.84 1.88
CA ASP A 58 -16.64 6.69 2.66
C ASP A 58 -17.77 6.06 1.83
N HIS A 59 -17.96 6.54 0.61
CA HIS A 59 -18.99 6.06 -0.30
C HIS A 59 -18.72 4.61 -0.75
N GLU A 60 -17.52 4.32 -1.21
CA GLU A 60 -17.18 3.03 -1.82
C GLU A 60 -16.98 1.92 -0.79
N LEU A 61 -16.41 2.25 0.37
CA LEU A 61 -16.06 1.23 1.37
C LEU A 61 -17.13 1.06 2.45
N HIS A 62 -18.20 1.88 2.41
CA HIS A 62 -19.31 1.81 3.36
C HIS A 62 -18.80 1.71 4.80
N LEU A 63 -17.98 2.67 5.22
CA LEU A 63 -17.40 2.71 6.57
C LEU A 63 -18.51 2.62 7.63
N ARG A 64 -18.47 1.61 8.49
CA ARG A 64 -19.53 1.28 9.43
C ARG A 64 -19.03 1.34 10.88
N ARG A 65 -19.96 1.65 11.78
CA ARG A 65 -19.70 1.61 13.23
C ARG A 65 -19.09 0.26 13.64
N GLY A 66 -18.00 0.32 14.40
CA GLY A 66 -17.28 -0.86 14.90
C GLY A 66 -16.26 -1.46 13.93
N SER A 67 -16.25 -1.09 12.64
CA SER A 67 -15.23 -1.54 11.69
C SER A 67 -13.84 -1.13 12.16
N ARG A 68 -12.89 -2.06 12.10
CA ARG A 68 -11.47 -1.84 12.46
C ARG A 68 -10.69 -1.41 11.22
N VAL A 69 -10.37 -0.14 11.15
CA VAL A 69 -9.79 0.49 9.98
C VAL A 69 -8.38 0.98 10.31
N ALA A 70 -7.37 0.45 9.63
CA ALA A 70 -6.02 0.99 9.74
C ALA A 70 -5.80 2.08 8.70
N LEU A 71 -5.31 3.22 9.19
CA LEU A 71 -4.83 4.35 8.40
C LEU A 71 -3.35 4.60 8.75
N TYR A 72 -2.73 5.58 8.14
CA TYR A 72 -1.36 6.01 8.48
C TYR A 72 -1.35 7.49 8.83
N ALA A 73 -0.45 7.88 9.72
CA ALA A 73 -0.16 9.29 9.94
C ALA A 73 0.71 9.78 8.79
N PRO A 74 0.27 10.80 8.02
CA PRO A 74 0.95 11.18 6.79
C PRO A 74 2.27 11.90 7.10
N THR A 75 3.29 11.63 6.31
CA THR A 75 4.48 12.49 6.23
C THR A 75 4.20 13.67 5.28
N PRO A 76 5.01 14.75 5.31
CA PRO A 76 4.80 15.91 4.43
C PRO A 76 4.79 15.57 2.93
N GLU A 77 5.41 14.44 2.56
CA GLU A 77 5.43 13.98 1.16
C GLU A 77 4.26 13.06 0.81
N GLU A 78 3.51 12.53 1.76
CA GLU A 78 2.40 11.60 1.51
C GLU A 78 1.07 12.32 1.29
N LEU A 79 0.08 11.58 0.84
CA LEU A 79 -1.30 12.04 0.82
C LEU A 79 -1.77 12.24 2.28
N ASP A 80 -2.36 13.39 2.55
CA ASP A 80 -2.91 13.70 3.88
C ASP A 80 -4.15 12.85 4.14
N THR A 81 -4.11 12.04 5.19
CA THR A 81 -5.18 11.16 5.63
C THR A 81 -6.01 11.71 6.79
N THR A 82 -5.70 12.92 7.27
CA THR A 82 -6.35 13.54 8.43
C THR A 82 -7.86 13.62 8.28
N GLU A 83 -8.33 14.05 7.11
CA GLU A 83 -9.77 14.11 6.79
C GLU A 83 -10.43 12.73 6.79
N LEU A 84 -9.76 11.72 6.26
CA LEU A 84 -10.26 10.34 6.24
C LEU A 84 -10.27 9.73 7.63
N ILE A 85 -9.26 10.01 8.46
CA ILE A 85 -9.24 9.60 9.88
C ILE A 85 -10.44 10.22 10.62
N ALA A 86 -10.63 11.54 10.49
CA ALA A 86 -11.75 12.23 11.13
C ALA A 86 -13.11 11.68 10.66
N LEU A 87 -13.24 11.38 9.37
CA LEU A 87 -14.45 10.80 8.79
C LEU A 87 -14.72 9.40 9.33
N ALA A 88 -13.72 8.52 9.37
CA ALA A 88 -13.85 7.17 9.91
C ALA A 88 -14.28 7.19 11.39
N LEU A 89 -13.68 8.08 12.19
CA LEU A 89 -14.08 8.27 13.59
C LEU A 89 -15.54 8.76 13.71
N ARG A 90 -15.97 9.72 12.89
CA ARG A 90 -17.38 10.18 12.87
C ARG A 90 -18.36 9.08 12.46
N ARG A 91 -17.95 8.14 11.59
CA ARG A 91 -18.73 6.95 11.23
C ARG A 91 -18.76 5.88 12.34
N GLY A 92 -18.03 6.10 13.43
CA GLY A 92 -17.95 5.18 14.56
C GLY A 92 -17.03 3.99 14.29
N CYS A 93 -16.11 4.09 13.32
CA CYS A 93 -15.07 3.11 13.13
C CYS A 93 -14.05 3.17 14.26
N ARG A 94 -13.44 2.03 14.56
CA ARG A 94 -12.23 1.97 15.38
C ARG A 94 -11.02 2.18 14.47
N VAL A 95 -10.35 3.31 14.64
CA VAL A 95 -9.21 3.70 13.79
C VAL A 95 -7.91 3.26 14.45
N TYR A 96 -7.03 2.65 13.65
CA TYR A 96 -5.73 2.16 14.07
C TYR A 96 -4.63 2.81 13.25
N LEU A 97 -3.52 3.14 13.89
CA LEU A 97 -2.31 3.66 13.23
C LEU A 97 -1.16 2.65 13.35
N PRO A 98 -0.26 2.60 12.35
CA PRO A 98 0.87 1.70 12.39
C PRO A 98 1.80 2.07 13.55
N ARG A 99 2.29 1.04 14.24
CA ARG A 99 3.30 1.13 15.28
C ARG A 99 4.43 0.18 14.95
N ILE A 100 5.63 0.72 14.81
CA ILE A 100 6.83 -0.05 14.53
C ILE A 100 7.40 -0.55 15.84
N HIS A 101 7.46 -1.87 16.00
CA HIS A 101 8.01 -2.51 17.18
C HIS A 101 9.39 -3.08 16.90
N GLY A 102 10.33 -2.86 17.84
CA GLY A 102 11.57 -3.61 17.90
C GLY A 102 12.81 -2.93 17.37
N HIS A 103 13.92 -3.50 17.75
CA HIS A 103 15.27 -3.19 17.30
C HIS A 103 15.40 -3.32 15.77
N ARG A 104 16.46 -2.73 15.19
CA ARG A 104 16.80 -2.71 13.75
C ARG A 104 16.58 -4.04 12.99
N LEU A 105 16.63 -5.18 13.66
CA LEU A 105 16.50 -6.51 13.06
C LEU A 105 15.05 -7.04 13.01
N ALA A 106 14.17 -6.64 13.91
CA ALA A 106 12.82 -7.21 14.02
C ALA A 106 11.73 -6.44 13.27
N ARG A 107 12.02 -5.49 12.46
CA ARG A 107 11.13 -4.67 11.57
C ARG A 107 9.63 -5.07 11.53
N ALA A 108 9.07 -5.44 12.70
CA ALA A 108 7.67 -5.80 12.84
C ALA A 108 6.79 -4.54 12.91
N MET A 109 5.65 -4.59 12.26
CA MET A 109 4.65 -3.53 12.28
C MET A 109 3.34 -4.10 12.80
N TYR A 110 2.78 -3.45 13.80
CA TYR A 110 1.48 -3.70 14.38
C TYR A 110 0.62 -2.44 14.24
N PHE A 111 -0.64 -2.52 14.65
CA PHE A 111 -1.57 -1.43 14.54
C PHE A 111 -2.17 -1.15 15.91
N ALA A 112 -1.99 0.06 16.42
CA ALA A 112 -2.53 0.48 17.70
C ALA A 112 -3.68 1.47 17.50
N GLU A 113 -4.72 1.34 18.34
CA GLU A 113 -5.89 2.19 18.25
C GLU A 113 -5.51 3.67 18.39
N CYS A 114 -6.04 4.51 17.55
CA CYS A 114 -5.84 5.95 17.58
C CYS A 114 -6.46 6.51 18.87
N GLY A 115 -5.64 7.13 19.72
CA GLY A 115 -6.05 7.68 21.02
C GLY A 115 -5.32 8.97 21.33
N GLU A 116 -5.58 9.54 22.50
CA GLU A 116 -5.03 10.84 22.90
C GLU A 116 -3.53 10.84 23.13
N ARG A 117 -2.96 9.69 23.53
CA ARG A 117 -1.53 9.59 23.82
C ARG A 117 -0.77 9.13 22.61
N GLN A 118 0.12 9.98 22.11
CA GLN A 118 1.00 9.69 20.99
C GLN A 118 2.47 9.91 21.37
N ARG A 119 3.37 9.15 20.73
CA ARG A 119 4.82 9.35 20.76
C ARG A 119 5.34 9.40 19.34
N PHE A 120 6.37 10.21 19.11
CA PHE A 120 7.07 10.20 17.83
C PHE A 120 8.02 8.99 17.76
N ASN A 121 7.93 8.24 16.67
CA ASN A 121 8.85 7.16 16.37
C ASN A 121 10.20 7.72 15.85
N ARG A 122 11.14 6.82 15.55
CA ARG A 122 12.47 7.18 15.01
C ARG A 122 12.44 7.88 13.64
N PHE A 123 11.31 7.91 12.96
CA PHE A 123 11.09 8.59 11.68
C PHE A 123 10.33 9.92 11.85
N GLY A 124 10.08 10.34 13.09
CA GLY A 124 9.29 11.55 13.38
C GLY A 124 7.79 11.41 13.12
N ILE A 125 7.29 10.17 12.99
CA ILE A 125 5.86 9.89 12.76
C ILE A 125 5.18 9.65 14.11
N PRO A 126 4.02 10.29 14.38
CA PRO A 126 3.28 10.04 15.60
C PRO A 126 2.71 8.62 15.63
N GLU A 127 2.98 7.90 16.72
CA GLU A 127 2.46 6.55 16.97
C GLU A 127 1.62 6.54 18.27
N PRO A 128 0.48 5.81 18.31
CA PRO A 128 -0.28 5.62 19.52
C PRO A 128 0.56 4.96 20.63
N HIS A 129 0.50 5.50 21.84
CA HIS A 129 1.27 4.99 22.98
C HIS A 129 0.37 4.39 24.04
N GLY A 130 0.75 3.23 24.59
CA GLY A 130 0.02 2.56 25.67
C GLY A 130 -1.18 1.72 25.21
N ALA A 131 -1.65 1.84 23.98
CA ALA A 131 -2.73 1.01 23.45
C ALA A 131 -2.26 -0.40 23.10
N GLN A 132 -3.16 -1.39 23.25
CA GLN A 132 -2.91 -2.75 22.77
C GLN A 132 -2.74 -2.73 21.24
N ALA A 133 -1.64 -3.31 20.76
CA ALA A 133 -1.37 -3.39 19.34
C ALA A 133 -1.96 -4.67 18.73
N LEU A 134 -2.61 -4.52 17.57
CA LEU A 134 -3.21 -5.62 16.82
C LEU A 134 -2.33 -6.02 15.63
N SER A 135 -2.38 -7.28 15.25
CA SER A 135 -1.90 -7.75 13.96
C SER A 135 -2.83 -7.25 12.85
N ALA A 136 -2.29 -7.04 11.65
CA ALA A 136 -3.10 -6.72 10.46
C ALA A 136 -4.22 -7.74 10.18
N ARG A 137 -4.08 -8.98 10.64
CA ARG A 137 -5.10 -10.04 10.52
C ARG A 137 -6.42 -9.71 11.22
N SER A 138 -6.37 -8.85 12.22
CA SER A 138 -7.53 -8.46 13.04
C SER A 138 -8.25 -7.21 12.52
N LEU A 139 -7.81 -6.66 11.41
CA LEU A 139 -8.39 -5.46 10.80
C LEU A 139 -9.37 -5.82 9.68
N ASP A 140 -10.32 -4.93 9.41
CA ASP A 140 -11.29 -5.10 8.33
C ASP A 140 -10.80 -4.40 7.04
N ILE A 141 -10.21 -3.23 7.18
CA ILE A 141 -9.65 -2.43 6.09
C ILE A 141 -8.26 -1.94 6.49
N VAL A 142 -7.30 -1.99 5.57
CA VAL A 142 -5.97 -1.37 5.73
C VAL A 142 -5.73 -0.41 4.58
N PHE A 143 -5.67 0.86 4.88
CA PHE A 143 -5.20 1.88 3.96
C PHE A 143 -3.67 1.88 3.94
N VAL A 144 -3.11 1.74 2.74
CA VAL A 144 -1.68 1.53 2.53
C VAL A 144 -1.07 2.74 1.84
N PRO A 145 -0.05 3.39 2.43
CA PRO A 145 0.68 4.46 1.77
C PRO A 145 1.48 3.91 0.59
N LEU A 146 1.65 4.74 -0.43
CA LEU A 146 2.40 4.36 -1.63
C LEU A 146 3.12 5.58 -2.26
N VAL A 147 4.20 5.30 -2.95
CA VAL A 147 4.90 6.26 -3.80
C VAL A 147 4.31 6.22 -5.21
N GLY A 148 4.01 5.04 -5.72
CA GLY A 148 3.40 4.81 -7.02
C GLY A 148 2.60 3.51 -7.03
N PHE A 149 1.73 3.34 -8.02
CA PHE A 149 0.90 2.15 -8.17
C PHE A 149 0.55 1.90 -9.65
N ASP A 150 0.17 0.68 -9.95
CA ASP A 150 -0.42 0.29 -11.22
C ASP A 150 -1.83 -0.29 -11.06
N ARG A 151 -2.53 -0.51 -12.18
CA ARG A 151 -3.89 -1.08 -12.21
C ARG A 151 -3.97 -2.55 -11.80
N HIS A 152 -2.82 -3.22 -11.66
CA HIS A 152 -2.76 -4.61 -11.20
C HIS A 152 -2.59 -4.73 -9.68
N GLY A 153 -2.56 -3.59 -8.99
CA GLY A 153 -2.42 -3.54 -7.53
C GLY A 153 -0.97 -3.62 -7.05
N VAL A 154 0.00 -3.61 -7.95
CA VAL A 154 1.40 -3.52 -7.54
C VAL A 154 1.68 -2.09 -7.11
N ARG A 155 2.32 -1.94 -5.96
CA ARG A 155 2.69 -0.63 -5.43
C ARG A 155 4.17 -0.49 -5.21
N LEU A 156 4.65 0.72 -5.35
CA LEU A 156 5.96 1.15 -4.88
C LEU A 156 5.79 1.80 -3.50
N GLY A 157 6.38 1.19 -2.48
CA GLY A 157 6.52 1.80 -1.15
C GLY A 157 7.83 2.57 -1.03
N MET A 158 8.11 3.06 0.19
CA MET A 158 9.34 3.80 0.53
C MET A 158 10.60 2.91 0.67
N GLY A 159 10.51 1.62 0.36
CA GLY A 159 11.65 0.67 0.43
C GLY A 159 11.86 -0.02 1.77
N GLY A 160 11.12 0.34 2.81
CA GLY A 160 11.25 -0.29 4.14
C GLY A 160 10.62 -1.67 4.29
N GLY A 161 9.69 -2.06 3.39
CA GLY A 161 8.99 -3.34 3.36
C GLY A 161 8.12 -3.64 4.59
N TYR A 162 7.77 -2.65 5.39
CA TYR A 162 6.97 -2.85 6.62
C TYR A 162 5.58 -3.39 6.33
N TYR A 163 4.88 -2.79 5.37
CA TYR A 163 3.55 -3.24 4.96
C TYR A 163 3.58 -4.63 4.32
N ASP A 164 4.55 -4.92 3.47
CA ASP A 164 4.66 -6.22 2.80
C ASP A 164 4.86 -7.35 3.81
N ARG A 165 5.69 -7.12 4.83
CA ARG A 165 5.85 -8.09 5.92
C ARG A 165 4.61 -8.25 6.78
N ALA A 166 3.99 -7.15 7.19
CA ALA A 166 2.80 -7.18 8.04
C ALA A 166 1.60 -7.83 7.33
N LEU A 167 1.54 -7.70 6.01
CA LEU A 167 0.46 -8.18 5.14
C LEU A 167 0.84 -9.49 4.41
N ALA A 168 2.01 -10.07 4.64
CA ALA A 168 2.52 -11.25 3.91
C ALA A 168 1.51 -12.41 3.86
N PHE A 169 0.71 -12.59 4.91
CA PHE A 169 -0.35 -13.60 4.97
C PHE A 169 -1.44 -13.44 3.89
N ARG A 170 -1.57 -12.26 3.29
CA ARG A 170 -2.53 -11.99 2.21
C ARG A 170 -2.11 -12.63 0.88
N ARG A 171 -0.84 -12.99 0.71
CA ARG A 171 -0.36 -13.64 -0.52
C ARG A 171 -0.93 -15.04 -0.71
N THR A 172 -1.17 -15.74 0.38
CA THR A 172 -1.68 -17.13 0.37
C THR A 172 -3.20 -17.23 0.51
N ARG A 173 -3.89 -16.12 0.80
CA ARG A 173 -5.34 -16.11 0.93
C ARG A 173 -6.02 -15.93 -0.41
N THR A 174 -6.70 -16.94 -0.90
CA THR A 174 -7.50 -16.93 -2.14
C THR A 174 -8.97 -16.61 -1.89
N VAL A 175 -9.49 -17.07 -0.72
CA VAL A 175 -10.87 -16.87 -0.24
C VAL A 175 -10.83 -15.85 0.89
N TRP A 176 -11.77 -15.24 1.40
CA TRP A 176 -11.81 -14.33 2.57
C TRP A 176 -10.64 -13.30 2.57
N ARG A 177 -10.69 -12.36 1.67
CA ARG A 177 -9.65 -11.31 1.53
C ARG A 177 -9.75 -10.21 2.59
N VAL A 178 -9.81 -10.59 3.84
CA VAL A 178 -9.79 -9.65 4.97
C VAL A 178 -8.38 -9.59 5.56
N PRO A 179 -7.87 -8.39 5.82
CA PRO A 179 -8.42 -7.05 5.56
C PRO A 179 -8.46 -6.70 4.06
N LEU A 180 -9.39 -5.82 3.68
CA LEU A 180 -9.34 -5.16 2.37
C LEU A 180 -8.13 -4.23 2.31
N LEU A 181 -7.29 -4.36 1.29
CA LEU A 181 -6.08 -3.55 1.11
C LEU A 181 -6.34 -2.41 0.12
N VAL A 182 -6.36 -1.19 0.61
CA VAL A 182 -6.70 0.00 -0.15
C VAL A 182 -5.49 0.91 -0.28
N GLY A 183 -4.96 1.10 -1.48
CA GLY A 183 -3.93 2.10 -1.72
C GLY A 183 -4.53 3.51 -1.73
N LEU A 184 -3.82 4.46 -1.14
CA LEU A 184 -4.19 5.88 -1.23
C LEU A 184 -3.07 6.67 -1.92
N GLY A 185 -3.43 7.39 -2.96
CA GLY A 185 -2.47 8.21 -3.71
C GLY A 185 -3.13 9.24 -4.60
N TYR A 186 -2.32 10.17 -5.11
CA TYR A 186 -2.75 11.08 -6.16
C TYR A 186 -2.80 10.33 -7.49
N ALA A 187 -3.72 10.69 -8.40
CA ALA A 187 -3.80 10.06 -9.72
C ALA A 187 -2.48 10.15 -10.51
N LEU A 188 -1.70 11.21 -10.31
CA LEU A 188 -0.37 11.36 -10.91
C LEU A 188 0.67 10.29 -10.48
N GLN A 189 0.36 9.50 -9.46
CA GLN A 189 1.21 8.40 -8.99
C GLN A 189 0.90 7.06 -9.70
N GLU A 190 -0.14 7.05 -10.54
CA GLU A 190 -0.44 5.89 -11.40
C GLU A 190 0.63 5.76 -12.49
N VAL A 191 1.12 4.55 -12.69
CA VAL A 191 2.03 4.19 -13.79
C VAL A 191 1.47 3.01 -14.55
N GLU A 192 1.92 2.82 -15.78
CA GLU A 192 1.41 1.78 -16.66
C GLU A 192 1.64 0.37 -16.08
N ARG A 193 2.86 0.10 -15.64
CA ARG A 193 3.23 -1.21 -15.09
C ARG A 193 4.39 -1.09 -14.11
N ILE A 194 4.29 -1.84 -13.00
CA ILE A 194 5.38 -2.04 -12.06
C ILE A 194 5.73 -3.53 -12.04
N THR A 195 7.00 -3.85 -12.23
CA THR A 195 7.45 -5.24 -12.05
C THR A 195 7.38 -5.60 -10.57
N PRO A 196 6.55 -6.60 -10.19
CA PRO A 196 6.42 -6.99 -8.79
C PRO A 196 7.67 -7.70 -8.28
N ALA A 197 8.03 -7.46 -7.04
CA ALA A 197 9.01 -8.29 -6.33
C ALA A 197 8.29 -9.49 -5.67
N ALA A 198 9.03 -10.58 -5.43
CA ALA A 198 8.45 -11.81 -4.88
C ALA A 198 7.77 -11.65 -3.50
N HIS A 199 8.17 -10.63 -2.75
CA HIS A 199 7.61 -10.33 -1.42
C HIS A 199 6.47 -9.29 -1.45
N ASP A 200 6.19 -8.65 -2.58
CA ASP A 200 5.13 -7.65 -2.68
C ASP A 200 3.75 -8.27 -2.39
N VAL A 201 2.93 -7.51 -1.68
CA VAL A 201 1.53 -7.86 -1.42
C VAL A 201 0.65 -6.94 -2.25
N PRO A 202 -0.08 -7.44 -3.24
CA PRO A 202 -0.90 -6.59 -4.12
C PRO A 202 -2.08 -6.00 -3.36
N LEU A 203 -2.45 -4.77 -3.75
CA LEU A 203 -3.65 -4.09 -3.31
C LEU A 203 -4.91 -4.72 -3.91
N ASP A 204 -6.04 -4.57 -3.24
CA ASP A 204 -7.34 -4.95 -3.78
C ASP A 204 -7.94 -3.79 -4.60
N LEU A 205 -7.71 -2.55 -4.15
CA LEU A 205 -8.08 -1.34 -4.89
C LEU A 205 -7.19 -0.15 -4.55
N VAL A 206 -7.23 0.87 -5.38
CA VAL A 206 -6.59 2.17 -5.14
C VAL A 206 -7.62 3.27 -5.24
N ILE A 207 -7.58 4.22 -4.31
CA ILE A 207 -8.42 5.42 -4.33
C ILE A 207 -7.53 6.64 -4.58
N SER A 208 -7.90 7.39 -5.60
CA SER A 208 -7.31 8.69 -5.92
C SER A 208 -8.40 9.78 -5.96
N GLU A 209 -8.01 11.03 -6.16
CA GLU A 209 -8.97 12.14 -6.35
C GLU A 209 -9.83 11.98 -7.61
N ARG A 210 -9.47 11.07 -8.52
CA ARG A 210 -10.22 10.77 -9.75
C ARG A 210 -11.20 9.61 -9.61
N GLY A 211 -11.16 8.86 -8.51
CA GLY A 211 -12.06 7.73 -8.26
C GLY A 211 -11.34 6.50 -7.76
N VAL A 212 -12.02 5.36 -7.91
CA VAL A 212 -11.56 4.05 -7.46
C VAL A 212 -11.07 3.22 -8.65
N ILE A 213 -9.95 2.56 -8.45
CA ILE A 213 -9.39 1.57 -9.37
C ILE A 213 -9.47 0.21 -8.66
N HIS A 214 -10.33 -0.68 -9.16
CA HIS A 214 -10.35 -2.07 -8.73
C HIS A 214 -9.18 -2.82 -9.37
N CYS A 215 -8.28 -3.35 -8.56
CA CYS A 215 -7.06 -3.96 -9.06
C CYS A 215 -7.33 -5.34 -9.65
N THR A 216 -6.97 -5.53 -10.92
CA THR A 216 -7.05 -6.82 -11.60
C THR A 216 -5.78 -7.62 -11.30
N ARG A 217 -5.87 -8.67 -10.50
CA ARG A 217 -4.73 -9.57 -10.30
C ARG A 217 -4.49 -10.39 -11.57
N SER A 218 -3.33 -10.24 -12.17
CA SER A 218 -2.83 -11.09 -13.25
C SER A 218 -2.20 -12.37 -12.72
#